data_9eb2d477fd4f870e2b35211db972cb76
#
_entry.id   9eb2d477fd4f870e2b35211db972cb76
#
_cell.length_a   1.000
_cell.length_b   1.000
_cell.length_c   1.000
_cell.angle_alpha   90.00
_cell.angle_beta   90.00
_cell.angle_gamma   90.00
#
_symmetry.space_group_name_H-M   'P 1'
#
loop_
_entity.id
_entity.type
_entity.pdbx_description
1 polymer ?
#
loop_
_entity_poly.entity_id
_entity_poly.type
_entity_poly.pdbx_seq_one_letter_code
_entity_poly.pdbx_strand_id
1 'polypeptide(L)'
;MVGFNRRFAPQVLKIKKLLSSTQEPKSFILTVNAGQIPSDHWLQDRKIGGGRILGEACHFIDLLRFLCGFEIKSWNRIGMISKNEDTVSIHLEFGNGSIGCINYFSNGSKSFPKERLEVFSSGRVLQLDNFRKLKGWGWSNFKKWNLWKQDKGQKACTSTFINAIRNREPSPI
;
A
#
# COMPACT_ATOMS: atom_id res chain seq x y z
N MET A 1 -3.98 -16.96 7.05
CA MET A 1 -3.22 -15.72 6.68
C MET A 1 -4.04 -14.91 5.70
N VAL A 2 -4.08 -13.61 5.87
CA VAL A 2 -4.68 -12.69 4.88
C VAL A 2 -3.67 -12.43 3.74
N GLY A 3 -4.14 -12.31 2.48
CA GLY A 3 -3.29 -12.17 1.31
C GLY A 3 -2.70 -10.76 1.08
N PHE A 4 -2.23 -10.07 2.11
CA PHE A 4 -1.62 -8.73 2.00
C PHE A 4 -0.21 -8.79 1.39
N ASN A 5 -0.15 -9.17 0.12
CA ASN A 5 1.08 -9.44 -0.61
C ASN A 5 2.04 -8.25 -0.72
N ARG A 6 1.54 -7.01 -0.77
CA ARG A 6 2.35 -5.80 -1.04
C ARG A 6 3.46 -5.56 -0.03
N ARG A 7 3.28 -5.96 1.23
CA ARG A 7 4.34 -5.88 2.25
C ARG A 7 5.56 -6.77 1.95
N PHE A 8 5.39 -7.81 1.12
CA PHE A 8 6.47 -8.71 0.69
C PHE A 8 7.11 -8.31 -0.64
N ALA A 9 6.66 -7.21 -1.27
CA ALA A 9 7.28 -6.71 -2.48
C ALA A 9 8.73 -6.28 -2.21
N PRO A 10 9.70 -6.63 -3.07
CA PRO A 10 11.12 -6.41 -2.78
C PRO A 10 11.45 -4.92 -2.56
N GLN A 11 10.82 -4.04 -3.34
CA GLN A 11 11.01 -2.60 -3.18
C GLN A 11 10.37 -2.05 -1.89
N VAL A 12 9.27 -2.64 -1.42
CA VAL A 12 8.65 -2.29 -0.13
C VAL A 12 9.54 -2.71 1.03
N LEU A 13 10.14 -3.89 0.98
CA LEU A 13 11.13 -4.34 1.97
C LEU A 13 12.36 -3.41 1.98
N LYS A 14 12.81 -2.95 0.81
CA LYS A 14 13.89 -1.94 0.72
C LYS A 14 13.49 -0.61 1.36
N ILE A 15 12.27 -0.12 1.11
CA ILE A 15 11.72 1.08 1.77
C ILE A 15 11.72 0.87 3.28
N LYS A 16 11.17 -0.23 3.79
CA LYS A 16 11.14 -0.54 5.23
C LYS A 16 12.53 -0.51 5.85
N LYS A 17 13.52 -1.12 5.18
CA LYS A 17 14.92 -1.11 5.62
C LYS A 17 15.53 0.30 5.63
N LEU A 18 15.23 1.14 4.64
CA LEU A 18 15.69 2.54 4.63
C LEU A 18 15.04 3.34 5.77
N LEU A 19 13.74 3.19 5.98
CA LEU A 19 13.00 3.89 7.03
C LEU A 19 13.41 3.48 8.45
N SER A 20 13.96 2.28 8.66
CA SER A 20 14.45 1.86 9.98
C SER A 20 15.68 2.65 10.47
N SER A 21 16.31 3.41 9.59
CA SER A 21 17.44 4.30 9.96
C SER A 21 17.00 5.61 10.66
N THR A 22 15.68 5.85 10.82
CA THR A 22 15.15 7.02 11.51
C THR A 22 13.98 6.64 12.41
N GLN A 23 13.95 7.22 13.61
CA GLN A 23 12.84 7.08 14.56
C GLN A 23 11.76 8.15 14.39
N GLU A 24 12.05 9.20 13.62
CA GLU A 24 11.12 10.31 13.39
C GLU A 24 9.79 9.86 12.77
N PRO A 25 8.69 10.54 13.07
CA PRO A 25 7.40 10.34 12.40
C PRO A 25 7.53 10.49 10.89
N LYS A 26 6.67 9.81 10.16
CA LYS A 26 6.69 9.73 8.69
C LYS A 26 5.37 10.20 8.12
N SER A 27 5.42 10.81 6.95
CA SER A 27 4.22 11.12 6.17
C SER A 27 4.18 10.22 4.94
N PHE A 28 3.01 9.61 4.69
CA PHE A 28 2.77 8.72 3.57
C PHE A 28 1.68 9.27 2.66
N ILE A 29 1.93 9.28 1.35
CA ILE A 29 0.91 9.53 0.33
C ILE A 29 0.87 8.32 -0.58
N LEU A 30 -0.29 7.70 -0.70
CA LEU A 30 -0.52 6.58 -1.61
C LEU A 30 -1.67 6.94 -2.55
N THR A 31 -1.39 7.00 -3.84
CA THR A 31 -2.39 7.20 -4.88
C THR A 31 -2.62 5.88 -5.63
N VAL A 32 -3.87 5.47 -5.72
CA VAL A 32 -4.33 4.28 -6.45
C VAL A 32 -5.32 4.71 -7.51
N ASN A 33 -4.91 4.62 -8.77
CA ASN A 33 -5.81 4.71 -9.91
C ASN A 33 -6.40 3.32 -10.18
N ALA A 34 -7.50 3.01 -9.53
CA ALA A 34 -8.13 1.69 -9.65
C ALA A 34 -8.86 1.49 -10.99
N GLY A 35 -9.21 2.61 -11.66
CA GLY A 35 -9.96 2.61 -12.92
C GLY A 35 -11.39 2.11 -12.78
N GLN A 36 -12.20 2.35 -13.77
CA GLN A 36 -13.59 1.89 -13.79
C GLN A 36 -13.69 0.38 -14.04
N ILE A 37 -14.66 -0.27 -13.41
CA ILE A 37 -15.10 -1.64 -13.70
C ILE A 37 -16.59 -1.63 -14.06
N PRO A 38 -17.09 -2.61 -14.83
CA PRO A 38 -18.52 -2.74 -15.15
C PRO A 38 -19.38 -2.78 -13.88
N SER A 39 -20.59 -2.24 -13.96
CA SER A 39 -21.52 -2.18 -12.81
C SER A 39 -21.99 -3.56 -12.33
N ASP A 40 -21.99 -4.56 -13.23
CA ASP A 40 -22.34 -5.95 -13.00
C ASP A 40 -21.15 -6.82 -12.53
N HIS A 41 -19.97 -6.24 -12.39
CA HIS A 41 -18.81 -6.97 -11.89
C HIS A 41 -19.05 -7.44 -10.45
N TRP A 42 -18.78 -8.72 -10.14
CA TRP A 42 -19.03 -9.37 -8.84
C TRP A 42 -18.47 -8.59 -7.63
N LEU A 43 -17.37 -7.86 -7.83
CA LEU A 43 -16.74 -7.02 -6.80
C LEU A 43 -17.62 -5.82 -6.41
N GLN A 44 -18.54 -5.37 -7.28
CA GLN A 44 -19.52 -4.31 -7.01
C GLN A 44 -20.69 -4.81 -6.15
N ASP A 45 -20.96 -6.11 -6.15
CA ASP A 45 -21.98 -6.71 -5.30
C ASP A 45 -21.50 -6.70 -3.84
N ARG A 46 -22.18 -5.94 -3.00
CA ARG A 46 -21.83 -5.81 -1.57
C ARG A 46 -21.96 -7.11 -0.80
N LYS A 47 -22.83 -8.04 -1.24
CA LYS A 47 -23.06 -9.34 -0.58
C LYS A 47 -22.01 -10.37 -0.97
N ILE A 48 -21.48 -10.29 -2.19
CA ILE A 48 -20.51 -11.25 -2.74
C ILE A 48 -19.09 -10.73 -2.61
N GLY A 49 -18.82 -9.54 -3.13
CA GLY A 49 -17.47 -8.95 -3.20
C GLY A 49 -17.16 -7.95 -2.09
N GLY A 50 -18.14 -7.54 -1.29
CA GLY A 50 -17.97 -6.55 -0.22
C GLY A 50 -17.69 -5.12 -0.72
N GLY A 51 -17.59 -4.91 -2.03
CA GLY A 51 -17.17 -3.67 -2.66
C GLY A 51 -15.65 -3.48 -2.72
N ARG A 52 -15.21 -2.56 -3.57
CA ARG A 52 -13.78 -2.36 -3.87
C ARG A 52 -12.97 -1.83 -2.68
N ILE A 53 -13.60 -1.08 -1.79
CA ILE A 53 -12.88 -0.54 -0.62
C ILE A 53 -12.45 -1.69 0.31
N LEU A 54 -13.35 -2.62 0.63
CA LEU A 54 -13.01 -3.79 1.44
C LEU A 54 -12.12 -4.78 0.69
N GLY A 55 -12.42 -5.04 -0.58
CA GLY A 55 -11.70 -6.04 -1.37
C GLY A 55 -10.33 -5.60 -1.87
N GLU A 56 -10.07 -4.30 -2.01
CA GLU A 56 -8.84 -3.80 -2.61
C GLU A 56 -8.13 -2.73 -1.76
N ALA A 57 -8.84 -1.73 -1.23
CA ALA A 57 -8.20 -0.64 -0.50
C ALA A 57 -7.58 -1.12 0.84
N CYS A 58 -8.07 -2.20 1.44
CA CYS A 58 -7.48 -2.82 2.64
C CYS A 58 -5.99 -3.19 2.46
N HIS A 59 -5.57 -3.57 1.26
CA HIS A 59 -4.17 -3.85 0.95
C HIS A 59 -3.26 -2.63 1.12
N PHE A 60 -3.78 -1.43 0.90
CA PHE A 60 -3.02 -0.19 1.00
C PHE A 60 -2.97 0.32 2.44
N ILE A 61 -4.03 0.11 3.21
CA ILE A 61 -4.04 0.34 4.66
C ILE A 61 -2.99 -0.54 5.33
N ASP A 62 -2.97 -1.83 5.00
CA ASP A 62 -1.97 -2.78 5.46
C ASP A 62 -0.54 -2.35 5.10
N LEU A 63 -0.33 -1.91 3.85
CA LEU A 63 0.98 -1.45 3.38
C LEU A 63 1.51 -0.27 4.19
N LEU A 64 0.68 0.76 4.43
CA LEU A 64 1.10 1.92 5.22
C LEU A 64 1.35 1.54 6.68
N ARG A 65 0.49 0.71 7.29
CA ARG A 65 0.70 0.18 8.65
C ARG A 65 2.01 -0.60 8.75
N PHE A 66 2.29 -1.48 7.77
CA PHE A 66 3.54 -2.23 7.70
C PHE A 66 4.76 -1.31 7.62
N LEU A 67 4.74 -0.31 6.73
CA LEU A 67 5.86 0.62 6.55
C LEU A 67 6.07 1.51 7.78
N CYS A 68 5.00 2.02 8.36
CA CYS A 68 5.05 2.81 9.59
C CYS A 68 5.60 1.98 10.76
N GLY A 69 5.10 0.76 10.94
CA GLY A 69 5.50 -0.13 12.04
C GLY A 69 4.77 0.13 13.35
N PHE A 70 3.73 0.97 13.34
CA PHE A 70 2.89 1.30 14.49
C PHE A 70 1.42 1.05 14.15
N GLU A 71 0.58 0.89 15.18
CA GLU A 71 -0.86 0.75 15.06
C GLU A 71 -1.51 2.03 14.52
N ILE A 72 -2.67 1.88 13.89
CA ILE A 72 -3.53 2.99 13.47
C ILE A 72 -4.28 3.46 14.72
N LYS A 73 -4.06 4.71 15.12
CA LYS A 73 -4.70 5.37 16.27
C LYS A 73 -6.07 5.93 15.90
N SER A 74 -6.14 6.59 14.75
CA SER A 74 -7.39 7.16 14.24
C SER A 74 -7.43 7.17 12.71
N TRP A 75 -8.61 7.30 12.15
CA TRP A 75 -8.79 7.40 10.71
C TRP A 75 -10.02 8.24 10.35
N ASN A 76 -10.00 8.81 9.14
CA ASN A 76 -11.14 9.50 8.53
C ASN A 76 -11.25 9.11 7.06
N ARG A 77 -12.46 9.10 6.53
CA ARG A 77 -12.76 8.80 5.13
C ARG A 77 -13.61 9.90 4.52
N ILE A 78 -13.19 10.40 3.37
CA ILE A 78 -13.97 11.29 2.53
C ILE A 78 -14.25 10.55 1.23
N GLY A 79 -15.53 10.40 0.87
CA GLY A 79 -15.97 9.74 -0.36
C GLY A 79 -16.48 10.75 -1.38
N MET A 80 -16.18 10.54 -2.66
CA MET A 80 -16.83 11.23 -3.76
C MET A 80 -18.27 10.75 -3.88
N ILE A 81 -19.21 11.67 -4.07
CA ILE A 81 -20.61 11.31 -4.35
C ILE A 81 -20.66 10.66 -5.72
N SER A 82 -20.89 9.36 -5.76
CA SER A 82 -20.99 8.55 -6.98
C SER A 82 -21.86 7.32 -6.73
N LYS A 83 -22.39 6.73 -7.81
CA LYS A 83 -23.25 5.54 -7.73
C LYS A 83 -22.60 4.38 -7.00
N ASN A 84 -21.29 4.18 -7.16
CA ASN A 84 -20.56 3.02 -6.64
C ASN A 84 -19.84 3.30 -5.32
N GLU A 85 -19.74 4.57 -4.88
CA GLU A 85 -19.06 5.00 -3.65
C GLU A 85 -17.62 4.46 -3.48
N ASP A 86 -16.96 4.14 -4.59
CA ASP A 86 -15.64 3.48 -4.62
C ASP A 86 -14.47 4.42 -4.96
N THR A 87 -14.72 5.74 -4.91
CA THR A 87 -13.70 6.79 -5.02
C THR A 87 -13.59 7.50 -3.69
N VAL A 88 -12.48 7.29 -2.97
CA VAL A 88 -12.31 7.77 -1.60
C VAL A 88 -10.90 8.25 -1.32
N SER A 89 -10.80 9.19 -0.38
CA SER A 89 -9.57 9.53 0.34
C SER A 89 -9.68 9.05 1.79
N ILE A 90 -8.68 8.31 2.26
CA ILE A 90 -8.61 7.77 3.62
C ILE A 90 -7.38 8.39 4.29
N HIS A 91 -7.58 9.05 5.40
CA HIS A 91 -6.53 9.61 6.24
C HIS A 91 -6.32 8.71 7.46
N LEU A 92 -5.07 8.45 7.80
CA LEU A 92 -4.66 7.59 8.91
C LEU A 92 -3.71 8.36 9.83
N GLU A 93 -3.90 8.22 11.11
CA GLU A 93 -2.94 8.62 12.15
C GLU A 93 -2.38 7.37 12.83
N PHE A 94 -1.09 7.34 13.06
CA PHE A 94 -0.41 6.21 13.69
C PHE A 94 0.06 6.58 15.11
N GLY A 95 0.22 5.55 15.96
CA GLY A 95 0.57 5.72 17.37
C GLY A 95 1.84 6.51 17.65
N ASN A 96 2.79 6.58 16.70
CA ASN A 96 4.03 7.36 16.83
C ASN A 96 3.94 8.78 16.24
N GLY A 97 2.74 9.28 15.90
CA GLY A 97 2.54 10.58 15.27
C GLY A 97 2.76 10.63 13.75
N SER A 98 3.06 9.50 13.11
CA SER A 98 3.07 9.43 11.64
C SER A 98 1.67 9.59 11.06
N ILE A 99 1.57 10.08 9.82
CA ILE A 99 0.31 10.25 9.11
C ILE A 99 0.36 9.58 7.75
N GLY A 100 -0.81 9.15 7.26
CA GLY A 100 -0.95 8.56 5.92
C GLY A 100 -2.21 9.05 5.21
N CYS A 101 -2.11 9.26 3.91
CA CYS A 101 -3.23 9.53 3.02
C CYS A 101 -3.27 8.47 1.92
N ILE A 102 -4.40 7.80 1.76
CA ILE A 102 -4.66 6.85 0.69
C ILE A 102 -5.74 7.42 -0.20
N ASN A 103 -5.39 7.82 -1.41
CA ASN A 103 -6.29 8.27 -2.45
C ASN A 103 -6.62 7.08 -3.36
N TYR A 104 -7.76 6.44 -3.13
CA TYR A 104 -8.26 5.33 -3.95
C TYR A 104 -9.31 5.85 -4.91
N PHE A 105 -8.97 5.98 -6.20
CA PHE A 105 -9.80 6.58 -7.22
C PHE A 105 -10.17 5.57 -8.31
N SER A 106 -11.47 5.34 -8.48
CA SER A 106 -12.02 4.43 -9.49
C SER A 106 -12.41 5.12 -10.79
N ASN A 107 -12.38 6.45 -10.83
CA ASN A 107 -12.83 7.27 -11.95
C ASN A 107 -11.72 7.68 -12.93
N GLY A 108 -10.49 7.18 -12.73
CA GLY A 108 -9.35 7.49 -13.58
C GLY A 108 -9.23 6.59 -14.82
N SER A 109 -8.43 7.03 -15.79
CA SER A 109 -8.11 6.25 -16.99
C SER A 109 -7.17 5.09 -16.66
N LYS A 110 -7.44 3.90 -17.23
CA LYS A 110 -6.57 2.71 -17.11
C LYS A 110 -5.20 2.87 -17.75
N SER A 111 -5.00 3.86 -18.64
CA SER A 111 -3.70 4.19 -19.21
C SER A 111 -2.77 4.95 -18.24
N PHE A 112 -3.32 5.53 -17.18
CA PHE A 112 -2.52 6.16 -16.11
C PHE A 112 -1.94 5.10 -15.17
N PRO A 113 -0.71 5.29 -14.63
CA PRO A 113 -0.10 4.36 -13.69
C PRO A 113 -0.99 4.02 -12.51
N LYS A 114 -1.08 2.72 -12.15
CA LYS A 114 -2.06 2.27 -11.15
C LYS A 114 -1.72 2.70 -9.74
N GLU A 115 -0.48 2.58 -9.31
CA GLU A 115 -0.11 2.74 -7.88
C GLU A 115 1.15 3.60 -7.73
N ARG A 116 1.08 4.62 -6.86
CA ARG A 116 2.22 5.44 -6.45
C ARG A 116 2.21 5.63 -4.95
N LEU A 117 3.34 5.33 -4.32
CA LEU A 117 3.60 5.58 -2.91
C LEU A 117 4.72 6.60 -2.77
N GLU A 118 4.52 7.60 -1.95
CA GLU A 118 5.51 8.58 -1.54
C GLU A 118 5.65 8.57 -0.02
N VAL A 119 6.89 8.60 0.46
CA VAL A 119 7.20 8.59 1.89
C VAL A 119 8.18 9.72 2.19
N PHE A 120 7.79 10.57 3.12
CA PHE A 120 8.59 11.70 3.60
C PHE A 120 9.05 11.42 5.03
N SER A 121 10.34 11.54 5.31
CA SER A 121 10.92 11.29 6.64
C SER A 121 12.26 11.99 6.79
N SER A 122 12.41 12.83 7.83
CA SER A 122 13.68 13.45 8.23
C SER A 122 14.45 14.11 7.07
N GLY A 123 13.77 14.95 6.29
CA GLY A 123 14.37 15.64 5.12
C GLY A 123 14.63 14.73 3.91
N ARG A 124 14.13 13.49 3.90
CA ARG A 124 14.33 12.49 2.84
C ARG A 124 13.00 12.09 2.24
N VAL A 125 13.03 11.72 0.96
CA VAL A 125 11.83 11.25 0.24
C VAL A 125 12.12 9.92 -0.44
N LEU A 126 11.15 9.02 -0.44
CA LEU A 126 11.11 7.82 -1.26
C LEU A 126 9.85 7.84 -2.11
N GLN A 127 9.96 7.47 -3.38
CA GLN A 127 8.83 7.34 -4.30
C GLN A 127 8.88 5.98 -4.97
N LEU A 128 7.80 5.23 -4.86
CA LEU A 128 7.62 3.93 -5.51
C LEU A 128 6.49 4.02 -6.53
N ASP A 129 6.82 3.82 -7.81
CA ASP A 129 5.86 3.78 -8.92
C ASP A 129 5.60 2.34 -9.34
N ASN A 130 4.33 1.91 -9.28
CA ASN A 130 3.82 0.61 -9.76
C ASN A 130 4.62 -0.61 -9.29
N PHE A 131 5.23 -0.58 -8.09
CA PHE A 131 6.10 -1.67 -7.61
C PHE A 131 7.17 -2.09 -8.63
N ARG A 132 7.69 -1.09 -9.38
CA ARG A 132 8.68 -1.29 -10.42
C ARG A 132 9.83 -0.28 -10.36
N LYS A 133 9.54 1.00 -10.04
CA LYS A 133 10.54 2.07 -10.01
C LYS A 133 10.55 2.68 -8.62
N LEU A 134 11.64 2.50 -7.88
CA LEU A 134 11.88 3.13 -6.60
C LEU A 134 12.97 4.19 -6.74
N LYS A 135 12.67 5.42 -6.30
CA LYS A 135 13.60 6.54 -6.26
C LYS A 135 13.72 7.08 -4.84
N GLY A 136 14.87 7.64 -4.51
CA GLY A 136 15.12 8.27 -3.22
C GLY A 136 15.87 9.59 -3.36
N TRP A 137 15.49 10.57 -2.54
CA TRP A 137 16.14 11.86 -2.42
C TRP A 137 16.54 12.08 -0.96
N GLY A 138 17.71 12.72 -0.75
CA GLY A 138 18.26 12.95 0.60
C GLY A 138 18.87 11.71 1.26
N TRP A 139 18.94 10.56 0.59
CA TRP A 139 19.56 9.33 1.10
C TRP A 139 21.00 9.22 0.63
N SER A 140 21.97 9.11 1.56
CA SER A 140 23.40 9.01 1.24
C SER A 140 23.73 7.77 0.40
N ASN A 141 23.11 6.63 0.71
CA ASN A 141 23.43 5.33 0.13
C ASN A 141 22.32 4.76 -0.77
N PHE A 142 21.38 5.61 -1.22
CA PHE A 142 20.28 5.16 -2.07
C PHE A 142 19.78 6.28 -2.99
N LYS A 143 19.78 6.05 -4.30
CA LYS A 143 19.22 6.97 -5.32
C LYS A 143 18.04 6.37 -6.07
N LYS A 144 18.20 5.15 -6.60
CA LYS A 144 17.14 4.47 -7.37
C LYS A 144 17.34 2.96 -7.41
N TRP A 145 16.23 2.25 -7.59
CA TRP A 145 16.20 0.82 -7.89
C TRP A 145 15.00 0.50 -8.76
N ASN A 146 15.24 0.07 -9.99
CA ASN A 146 14.20 -0.29 -10.95
C ASN A 146 14.21 -1.80 -11.19
N LEU A 147 13.03 -2.41 -11.20
CA LEU A 147 12.85 -3.79 -11.58
C LEU A 147 12.52 -3.88 -13.09
N TRP A 148 12.95 -4.95 -13.74
CA TRP A 148 12.58 -5.24 -15.13
C TRP A 148 11.07 -5.48 -15.27
N LYS A 149 10.51 -6.28 -14.37
CA LYS A 149 9.06 -6.55 -14.26
C LYS A 149 8.53 -6.07 -12.91
N GLN A 150 7.23 -5.72 -12.90
CA GLN A 150 6.53 -5.40 -11.65
C GLN A 150 6.52 -6.61 -10.72
N ASP A 151 6.83 -6.38 -9.44
CA ASP A 151 6.71 -7.38 -8.39
C ASP A 151 5.97 -6.81 -7.18
N LYS A 152 4.74 -7.27 -6.97
CA LYS A 152 3.89 -6.90 -5.82
C LYS A 152 3.99 -7.88 -4.66
N GLY A 153 4.95 -8.80 -4.69
CA GLY A 153 5.25 -9.71 -3.59
C GLY A 153 4.35 -10.95 -3.48
N GLN A 154 3.55 -11.30 -4.52
CA GLN A 154 2.63 -12.45 -4.43
C GLN A 154 3.39 -13.77 -4.16
N LYS A 155 4.46 -14.03 -4.92
CA LYS A 155 5.28 -15.24 -4.73
C LYS A 155 5.92 -15.28 -3.34
N ALA A 156 6.50 -14.15 -2.90
CA ALA A 156 7.12 -14.05 -1.58
C ALA A 156 6.09 -14.25 -0.45
N CYS A 157 4.91 -13.65 -0.58
CA CYS A 157 3.79 -13.82 0.36
C CYS A 157 3.40 -15.30 0.52
N THR A 158 3.19 -16.01 -0.59
CA THR A 158 2.84 -17.44 -0.59
C THR A 158 3.97 -18.28 0.00
N SER A 159 5.22 -18.04 -0.42
CA SER A 159 6.37 -18.79 0.09
C SER A 159 6.55 -18.60 1.60
N THR A 160 6.40 -17.38 2.11
CA THR A 160 6.50 -17.10 3.55
C THR A 160 5.42 -17.83 4.33
N PHE A 161 4.19 -17.87 3.82
CA PHE A 161 3.09 -18.60 4.45
C PHE A 161 3.36 -20.12 4.51
N ILE A 162 3.78 -20.70 3.39
CA ILE A 162 4.11 -22.15 3.34
C ILE A 162 5.25 -22.48 4.31
N ASN A 163 6.29 -21.62 4.37
CA ASN A 163 7.39 -21.83 5.29
C ASN A 163 6.95 -21.75 6.77
N ALA A 164 6.09 -20.78 7.12
CA ALA A 164 5.55 -20.69 8.47
C ALA A 164 4.78 -21.97 8.87
N ILE A 165 3.97 -22.54 7.95
CA ILE A 165 3.28 -23.81 8.20
C ILE A 165 4.30 -24.96 8.40
N ARG A 166 5.30 -25.09 7.53
CA ARG A 166 6.32 -26.13 7.62
C ARG A 166 7.13 -26.07 8.91
N ASN A 167 7.44 -24.86 9.34
CA ASN A 167 8.24 -24.61 10.54
C ASN A 167 7.39 -24.52 11.82
N ARG A 168 6.05 -24.66 11.73
CA ARG A 168 5.11 -24.46 12.84
C ARG A 168 5.24 -23.09 13.51
N GLU A 169 5.53 -22.06 12.70
CA GLU A 169 5.62 -20.67 13.13
C GLU A 169 4.24 -19.99 13.10
N PRO A 170 4.05 -18.89 13.87
CA PRO A 170 2.83 -18.08 13.78
C PRO A 170 2.59 -17.57 12.36
N SER A 171 1.32 -17.17 12.08
CA SER A 171 0.98 -16.54 10.80
C SER A 171 1.84 -15.28 10.55
N PRO A 172 2.45 -15.13 9.36
CA PRO A 172 3.28 -13.97 9.02
C PRO A 172 2.49 -12.63 8.94
N ILE A 173 1.17 -12.69 8.94
CA ILE A 173 0.22 -11.55 8.94
C ILE A 173 -0.93 -11.88 9.88
#